data_4ee47d66f97e88f1e2eda8bbc0f0209d
#
_entry.id   4ee47d66f97e88f1e2eda8bbc0f0209d
#
_cell.length_a   1.000
_cell.length_b   1.000
_cell.length_c   1.000
_cell.angle_alpha   90.00
_cell.angle_beta   90.00
_cell.angle_gamma   90.00
#
_symmetry.space_group_name_H-M   'P 1'
#
loop_
_entity.id
_entity.type
_entity.pdbx_description
1 polymer ?
#
loop_
_entity_poly.entity_id
_entity_poly.type
_entity_poly.pdbx_seq_one_letter_code
_entity_poly.pdbx_strand_id
1 'polypeptide(L)'
;KENMSLAVPAIMPIDKKLLRGHIGAYGMRFHPKLHIWRPHKGIDLGGTIGDPIYATGNGTVKEVEITRSRRGYGTQIVIDHEFGYQTRYAHLDKVWVKEGDKIVRGQRIADLGNTGISTGPHLHYEVMYMGHHVNPINYINKNMSAEEFEDIISSARETTYEAD
;
A
#
# COMPACT_ATOMS: atom_id res chain seq x y z
N LYS A 1 -8.02 16.07 16.72
CA LYS A 1 -9.04 15.08 16.42
C LYS A 1 -8.91 14.64 14.97
N GLU A 2 -8.70 13.35 14.76
CA GLU A 2 -8.49 12.83 13.42
C GLU A 2 -9.75 12.99 12.56
N ASN A 3 -9.54 13.40 11.33
CA ASN A 3 -10.60 13.47 10.32
C ASN A 3 -10.72 12.09 9.66
N MET A 4 -11.84 11.42 9.85
CA MET A 4 -12.09 10.11 9.29
C MET A 4 -11.92 10.07 7.77
N SER A 5 -12.34 11.12 7.06
CA SER A 5 -12.24 11.14 5.59
C SER A 5 -10.80 11.09 5.08
N LEU A 6 -9.85 11.58 5.87
CA LEU A 6 -8.42 11.53 5.54
C LEU A 6 -7.77 10.21 5.99
N ALA A 7 -8.41 9.49 6.90
CA ALA A 7 -7.92 8.22 7.42
C ALA A 7 -8.35 7.03 6.56
N VAL A 8 -9.50 7.11 5.90
CA VAL A 8 -9.97 6.03 5.01
C VAL A 8 -8.98 5.85 3.86
N PRO A 9 -8.58 4.59 3.55
CA PRO A 9 -7.57 4.32 2.50
C PRO A 9 -8.14 4.52 1.09
N ALA A 10 -8.34 5.78 0.70
CA ALA A 10 -9.09 6.17 -0.49
C ALA A 10 -8.25 6.52 -1.71
N ILE A 11 -6.93 6.70 -1.57
CA ILE A 11 -6.08 6.97 -2.74
C ILE A 11 -5.33 5.73 -3.18
N MET A 12 -4.82 5.74 -4.41
CA MET A 12 -3.94 4.66 -4.88
C MET A 12 -2.61 4.71 -4.12
N PRO A 13 -2.05 3.56 -3.73
CA PRO A 13 -0.73 3.53 -3.09
C PRO A 13 0.42 3.79 -4.05
N ILE A 14 0.16 3.82 -5.36
CA ILE A 14 1.16 4.10 -6.39
C ILE A 14 0.57 5.08 -7.41
N ASP A 15 1.45 5.73 -8.17
CA ASP A 15 1.02 6.56 -9.30
C ASP A 15 0.54 5.65 -10.43
N LYS A 16 -0.71 5.83 -10.88
CA LYS A 16 -1.30 5.04 -11.97
C LYS A 16 -0.48 5.09 -13.25
N LYS A 17 0.23 6.19 -13.50
CA LYS A 17 1.08 6.34 -14.69
C LYS A 17 2.23 5.35 -14.73
N LEU A 18 2.65 4.85 -13.57
CA LEU A 18 3.76 3.92 -13.45
C LEU A 18 3.31 2.46 -13.40
N LEU A 19 1.99 2.24 -13.30
CA LEU A 19 1.41 0.90 -13.22
C LEU A 19 1.75 0.08 -14.46
N ARG A 20 2.25 -1.13 -14.26
CA ARG A 20 2.58 -2.07 -15.32
C ARG A 20 1.70 -3.31 -15.24
N GLY A 21 1.15 -3.71 -16.38
CA GLY A 21 0.32 -4.90 -16.48
C GLY A 21 -1.07 -4.71 -15.84
N HIS A 22 -1.72 -5.81 -15.61
CA HIS A 22 -3.05 -5.84 -15.01
C HIS A 22 -2.97 -5.89 -13.49
N ILE A 23 -3.97 -5.33 -12.82
CA ILE A 23 -4.08 -5.43 -11.37
C ILE A 23 -4.44 -6.88 -11.02
N GLY A 24 -3.64 -7.49 -10.15
CA GLY A 24 -3.96 -8.80 -9.58
C GLY A 24 -5.10 -8.64 -8.57
N ALA A 25 -6.25 -9.24 -8.87
CA ALA A 25 -7.49 -8.99 -8.13
C ALA A 25 -7.52 -9.65 -6.75
N TYR A 26 -8.25 -9.02 -5.84
CA TYR A 26 -8.60 -9.56 -4.54
C TYR A 26 -9.58 -10.73 -4.69
N GLY A 27 -9.51 -11.68 -3.76
CA GLY A 27 -10.47 -12.76 -3.65
C GLY A 27 -9.91 -14.10 -4.04
N MET A 28 -10.77 -15.08 -4.20
CA MET A 28 -10.37 -16.45 -4.50
C MET A 28 -9.79 -16.55 -5.91
N ARG A 29 -8.59 -17.12 -6.01
CA ARG A 29 -7.90 -17.35 -7.28
C ARG A 29 -7.62 -18.83 -7.46
N PHE A 30 -7.85 -19.35 -8.67
CA PHE A 30 -7.52 -20.72 -9.03
C PHE A 30 -6.02 -20.86 -9.31
N HIS A 31 -5.36 -21.78 -8.61
CA HIS A 31 -3.94 -22.05 -8.85
C HIS A 31 -3.84 -23.15 -9.91
N PRO A 32 -3.36 -22.84 -11.13
CA PRO A 32 -3.40 -23.79 -12.24
C PRO A 32 -2.51 -25.02 -12.04
N LYS A 33 -1.44 -24.92 -11.28
CA LYS A 33 -0.54 -26.06 -11.01
C LYS A 33 -1.09 -26.98 -9.92
N LEU A 34 -1.65 -26.40 -8.87
CA LEU A 34 -2.15 -27.16 -7.72
C LEU A 34 -3.62 -27.55 -7.86
N HIS A 35 -4.30 -27.00 -8.85
CA HIS A 35 -5.73 -27.23 -9.11
C HIS A 35 -6.60 -26.95 -7.88
N ILE A 36 -6.24 -25.90 -7.12
CA ILE A 36 -6.99 -25.49 -5.94
C ILE A 36 -7.26 -23.97 -5.99
N TRP A 37 -8.30 -23.57 -5.30
CA TRP A 37 -8.62 -22.15 -5.10
C TRP A 37 -7.90 -21.65 -3.87
N ARG A 38 -7.25 -20.50 -3.99
CA ARG A 38 -6.54 -19.83 -2.89
C ARG A 38 -7.06 -18.42 -2.70
N PRO A 39 -7.18 -17.96 -1.45
CA PRO A 39 -7.54 -16.57 -1.20
C PRO A 39 -6.37 -15.64 -1.54
N HIS A 40 -6.67 -14.55 -2.24
CA HIS A 40 -5.75 -13.44 -2.41
C HIS A 40 -6.24 -12.30 -1.55
N LYS A 41 -5.48 -11.97 -0.51
CA LYS A 41 -5.92 -11.09 0.58
C LYS A 41 -5.81 -9.61 0.25
N GLY A 42 -5.29 -9.26 -0.89
CA GLY A 42 -5.13 -7.89 -1.34
C GLY A 42 -5.14 -7.79 -2.84
N ILE A 43 -4.55 -6.73 -3.36
CA ILE A 43 -4.34 -6.54 -4.80
C ILE A 43 -2.85 -6.44 -5.10
N ASP A 44 -2.47 -6.85 -6.31
CA ASP A 44 -1.09 -6.75 -6.78
C ASP A 44 -1.00 -5.69 -7.86
N LEU A 45 -0.06 -4.77 -7.69
CA LEU A 45 0.14 -3.62 -8.58
C LEU A 45 1.57 -3.67 -9.12
N GLY A 46 1.72 -3.99 -10.40
CA GLY A 46 3.02 -4.08 -11.04
C GLY A 46 3.66 -2.73 -11.27
N GLY A 47 4.98 -2.69 -11.23
CA GLY A 47 5.74 -1.47 -11.46
C GLY A 47 7.22 -1.77 -11.66
N THR A 48 8.04 -0.77 -11.41
CA THR A 48 9.49 -0.85 -11.52
C THR A 48 10.11 -0.72 -10.13
N ILE A 49 11.14 -1.47 -9.83
CA ILE A 49 11.86 -1.36 -8.55
C ILE A 49 12.29 0.09 -8.35
N GLY A 50 11.94 0.66 -7.20
CA GLY A 50 12.24 2.05 -6.86
C GLY A 50 11.07 3.01 -7.05
N ASP A 51 9.98 2.59 -7.68
CA ASP A 51 8.80 3.43 -7.82
C ASP A 51 8.26 3.82 -6.43
N PRO A 52 7.86 5.08 -6.23
CA PRO A 52 7.35 5.53 -4.92
C PRO A 52 6.07 4.81 -4.51
N ILE A 53 6.02 4.44 -3.24
CA ILE A 53 4.82 3.90 -2.58
C ILE A 53 4.32 4.95 -1.60
N TYR A 54 3.02 5.24 -1.66
CA TYR A 54 2.38 6.28 -0.86
C TYR A 54 1.39 5.70 0.13
N ALA A 55 1.34 6.30 1.32
CA ALA A 55 0.31 5.97 2.31
C ALA A 55 -1.07 6.37 1.77
N THR A 56 -2.03 5.48 1.88
CA THR A 56 -3.36 5.68 1.28
C THR A 56 -4.33 6.44 2.17
N GLY A 57 -3.96 6.68 3.42
CA GLY A 57 -4.72 7.47 4.38
C GLY A 57 -3.82 7.90 5.53
N ASN A 58 -4.28 8.89 6.31
CA ASN A 58 -3.59 9.30 7.53
C ASN A 58 -3.55 8.15 8.53
N GLY A 59 -2.48 8.07 9.30
CA GLY A 59 -2.37 7.04 10.31
C GLY A 59 -1.04 7.07 11.05
N THR A 60 -0.73 5.94 11.68
CA THR A 60 0.52 5.73 12.41
C THR A 60 1.11 4.40 11.96
N VAL A 61 2.41 4.37 11.74
CA VAL A 61 3.10 3.13 11.35
C VAL A 61 3.05 2.15 12.52
N LYS A 62 2.36 1.04 12.32
CA LYS A 62 2.20 -0.01 13.32
C LYS A 62 3.33 -1.02 13.30
N GLU A 63 3.81 -1.36 12.11
CA GLU A 63 4.80 -2.42 11.92
C GLU A 63 5.68 -2.11 10.72
N VAL A 64 6.99 -2.36 10.87
CA VAL A 64 7.94 -2.36 9.76
C VAL A 64 8.78 -3.62 9.89
N GLU A 65 8.85 -4.40 8.80
CA GLU A 65 9.74 -5.54 8.73
C GLU A 65 10.64 -5.37 7.51
N ILE A 66 11.94 -5.40 7.74
CA ILE A 66 12.94 -5.30 6.68
C ILE A 66 13.66 -6.64 6.61
N THR A 67 13.58 -7.31 5.46
CA THR A 67 14.16 -8.63 5.30
C THR A 67 14.56 -8.86 3.83
N ARG A 68 15.55 -9.70 3.64
CA ARG A 68 15.96 -10.19 2.31
C ARG A 68 15.43 -11.60 2.05
N SER A 69 14.62 -12.13 2.95
CA SER A 69 14.00 -13.43 2.76
C SER A 69 13.16 -13.44 1.50
N ARG A 70 13.12 -14.59 0.83
CA ARG A 70 12.25 -14.83 -0.34
C ARG A 70 10.93 -15.46 0.06
N ARG A 71 10.59 -15.42 1.35
CA ARG A 71 9.36 -15.98 1.90
C ARG A 71 8.41 -14.87 2.30
N GLY A 72 7.11 -15.15 2.20
CA GLY A 72 6.06 -14.29 2.70
C GLY A 72 6.05 -12.91 2.05
N TYR A 73 5.72 -11.92 2.85
CA TYR A 73 5.56 -10.53 2.40
C TYR A 73 6.88 -9.81 2.08
N GLY A 74 8.02 -10.37 2.51
CA GLY A 74 9.29 -9.66 2.39
C GLY A 74 9.32 -8.40 3.26
N THR A 75 9.98 -7.37 2.76
CA THR A 75 9.99 -6.07 3.42
C THR A 75 8.60 -5.47 3.33
N GLN A 76 8.04 -5.07 4.49
CA GLN A 76 6.64 -4.64 4.56
C GLN A 76 6.42 -3.54 5.59
N ILE A 77 5.33 -2.80 5.40
CA ILE A 77 4.85 -1.78 6.34
C ILE A 77 3.37 -2.05 6.60
N VAL A 78 2.94 -1.91 7.85
CA VAL A 78 1.53 -1.87 8.21
C VAL A 78 1.24 -0.52 8.85
N ILE A 79 0.20 0.16 8.37
CA ILE A 79 -0.26 1.45 8.90
C ILE A 79 -1.61 1.23 9.58
N ASP A 80 -1.75 1.75 10.79
CA ASP A 80 -3.02 1.82 11.50
C ASP A 80 -3.64 3.19 11.25
N HIS A 81 -4.80 3.21 10.60
CA HIS A 81 -5.51 4.44 10.21
C HIS A 81 -6.55 4.86 11.25
N GLU A 82 -6.71 4.11 12.32
CA GLU A 82 -7.82 4.24 13.26
C GLU A 82 -9.17 3.94 12.58
N PHE A 83 -10.27 4.21 13.23
CA PHE A 83 -11.62 3.94 12.70
C PHE A 83 -11.81 2.51 12.18
N GLY A 84 -10.95 1.57 12.63
CA GLY A 84 -11.00 0.15 12.24
C GLY A 84 -10.21 -0.22 11.01
N TYR A 85 -9.54 0.73 10.34
CA TYR A 85 -8.78 0.47 9.12
C TYR A 85 -7.29 0.28 9.37
N GLN A 86 -6.71 -0.69 8.66
CA GLN A 86 -5.27 -0.88 8.55
C GLN A 86 -4.94 -1.15 7.08
N THR A 87 -3.72 -0.79 6.67
CA THR A 87 -3.22 -1.13 5.34
C THR A 87 -1.86 -1.79 5.44
N ARG A 88 -1.59 -2.72 4.53
CA ARG A 88 -0.30 -3.39 4.42
C ARG A 88 0.27 -3.18 3.02
N TYR A 89 1.57 -2.87 3.01
CA TYR A 89 2.36 -2.64 1.80
C TYR A 89 3.52 -3.63 1.82
N ALA A 90 3.57 -4.54 0.86
CA ALA A 90 4.52 -5.67 0.90
C ALA A 90 5.39 -5.77 -0.36
N HIS A 91 6.40 -6.62 -0.29
CA HIS A 91 7.41 -6.85 -1.32
C HIS A 91 8.23 -5.60 -1.64
N LEU A 92 8.41 -4.74 -0.62
CA LEU A 92 9.08 -3.45 -0.75
C LEU A 92 10.59 -3.59 -0.94
N ASP A 93 11.19 -2.58 -1.56
CA ASP A 93 12.64 -2.45 -1.67
C ASP A 93 13.20 -1.65 -0.51
N LYS A 94 12.88 -0.37 -0.44
CA LYS A 94 13.32 0.52 0.64
C LYS A 94 12.14 1.03 1.44
N VAL A 95 12.39 1.28 2.72
CA VAL A 95 11.42 1.82 3.66
C VAL A 95 11.92 3.16 4.17
N TRP A 96 11.06 4.18 4.15
CA TRP A 96 11.39 5.54 4.54
C TRP A 96 10.81 5.97 5.89
N VAL A 97 10.14 5.06 6.58
CA VAL A 97 9.45 5.32 7.85
C VAL A 97 9.80 4.24 8.87
N LYS A 98 9.49 4.50 10.14
CA LYS A 98 9.70 3.53 11.22
C LYS A 98 8.44 3.41 12.08
N GLU A 99 8.37 2.35 12.86
CA GLU A 99 7.26 2.13 13.77
C GLU A 99 7.05 3.35 14.67
N GLY A 100 5.79 3.74 14.83
CA GLY A 100 5.38 4.88 15.64
C GLY A 100 5.32 6.20 14.87
N ASP A 101 5.84 6.27 13.65
CA ASP A 101 5.79 7.50 12.87
C ASP A 101 4.34 7.86 12.52
N LYS A 102 4.02 9.14 12.67
CA LYS A 102 2.76 9.71 12.17
C LYS A 102 2.86 9.91 10.68
N ILE A 103 1.84 9.46 9.96
CA ILE A 103 1.82 9.44 8.49
C ILE A 103 0.63 10.24 8.00
N VAL A 104 0.84 11.03 6.96
CA VAL A 104 -0.26 11.72 6.28
C VAL A 104 -0.55 11.04 4.95
N ARG A 105 -1.79 11.11 4.51
CA ARG A 105 -2.24 10.56 3.23
C ARG A 105 -1.39 11.14 2.10
N GLY A 106 -0.86 10.27 1.25
CA GLY A 106 0.00 10.67 0.13
C GLY A 106 1.47 10.80 0.47
N GLN A 107 1.86 10.57 1.72
CA GLN A 107 3.26 10.57 2.10
C GLN A 107 3.98 9.37 1.49
N ARG A 108 5.16 9.60 0.89
CA ARG A 108 6.00 8.50 0.41
C ARG A 108 6.55 7.74 1.60
N ILE A 109 6.24 6.46 1.68
CA ILE A 109 6.64 5.60 2.80
C ILE A 109 7.65 4.54 2.42
N ALA A 110 7.73 4.20 1.13
CA ALA A 110 8.58 3.10 0.66
C ALA A 110 8.82 3.20 -0.83
N ASP A 111 9.64 2.27 -1.33
CA ASP A 111 9.87 2.06 -2.74
C ASP A 111 9.43 0.65 -3.12
N LEU A 112 8.80 0.53 -4.30
CA LEU A 112 8.37 -0.74 -4.86
C LEU A 112 9.58 -1.67 -5.04
N GLY A 113 9.39 -2.94 -4.72
CA GLY A 113 10.46 -3.92 -4.81
C GLY A 113 10.01 -5.26 -5.35
N ASN A 114 10.75 -6.28 -4.97
CA ASN A 114 10.52 -7.67 -5.38
C ASN A 114 10.96 -8.63 -4.28
N THR A 115 10.89 -8.18 -3.02
CA THR A 115 11.28 -8.97 -1.84
C THR A 115 10.17 -9.93 -1.43
N GLY A 116 10.52 -10.92 -0.62
CA GLY A 116 9.56 -11.95 -0.23
C GLY A 116 9.26 -12.92 -1.34
N ILE A 117 8.08 -13.52 -1.29
CA ILE A 117 7.62 -14.45 -2.33
C ILE A 117 7.03 -13.66 -3.50
N SER A 118 7.89 -13.27 -4.43
CA SER A 118 7.50 -12.44 -5.56
C SER A 118 8.22 -12.89 -6.82
N THR A 119 7.49 -13.00 -7.92
CA THR A 119 8.02 -13.45 -9.21
C THR A 119 8.35 -12.29 -10.15
N GLY A 120 8.09 -11.08 -9.74
CA GLY A 120 8.39 -9.86 -10.51
C GLY A 120 8.05 -8.62 -9.69
N PRO A 121 8.65 -7.46 -10.04
CA PRO A 121 8.44 -6.24 -9.27
C PRO A 121 6.96 -5.85 -9.19
N HIS A 122 6.44 -5.80 -7.98
CA HIS A 122 5.07 -5.37 -7.72
C HIS A 122 4.87 -4.99 -6.26
N LEU A 123 3.84 -4.24 -6.00
CA LEU A 123 3.34 -3.96 -4.66
C LEU A 123 2.18 -4.90 -4.39
N HIS A 124 2.25 -5.64 -3.29
CA HIS A 124 1.08 -6.32 -2.72
C HIS A 124 0.48 -5.40 -1.67
N TYR A 125 -0.77 -5.02 -1.86
CA TYR A 125 -1.45 -4.03 -1.03
C TYR A 125 -2.72 -4.62 -0.43
N GLU A 126 -2.83 -4.55 0.89
CA GLU A 126 -3.98 -5.08 1.63
C GLU A 126 -4.68 -3.96 2.40
N VAL A 127 -6.00 -4.06 2.47
CA VAL A 127 -6.82 -3.27 3.38
C VAL A 127 -7.49 -4.21 4.35
N MET A 128 -7.40 -3.92 5.65
CA MET A 128 -8.12 -4.63 6.70
C MET A 128 -9.12 -3.66 7.34
N TYR A 129 -10.32 -4.14 7.57
CA TYR A 129 -11.36 -3.39 8.29
C TYR A 129 -11.86 -4.25 9.45
N MET A 130 -11.75 -3.70 10.67
CA MET A 130 -12.16 -4.40 11.90
C MET A 130 -11.52 -5.80 12.01
N GLY A 131 -10.24 -5.91 11.61
CA GLY A 131 -9.49 -7.15 11.67
C GLY A 131 -9.71 -8.13 10.52
N HIS A 132 -10.52 -7.78 9.54
CA HIS A 132 -10.81 -8.64 8.39
C HIS A 132 -10.27 -8.03 7.10
N HIS A 133 -9.71 -8.88 6.22
CA HIS A 133 -9.30 -8.45 4.90
C HIS A 133 -10.53 -8.10 4.06
N VAL A 134 -10.45 -6.97 3.36
CA VAL A 134 -11.51 -6.48 2.47
C VAL A 134 -10.90 -6.13 1.12
N ASN A 135 -11.74 -6.03 0.09
CA ASN A 135 -11.25 -5.70 -1.25
C ASN A 135 -10.81 -4.23 -1.33
N PRO A 136 -9.50 -3.96 -1.52
CA PRO A 136 -8.99 -2.59 -1.56
C PRO A 136 -9.65 -1.70 -2.61
N ILE A 137 -10.07 -2.28 -3.74
CA ILE A 137 -10.70 -1.54 -4.84
C ILE A 137 -11.97 -0.83 -4.40
N ASN A 138 -12.69 -1.39 -3.42
CA ASN A 138 -13.94 -0.80 -2.92
C ASN A 138 -13.72 0.52 -2.17
N TYR A 139 -12.50 0.83 -1.78
CA TYR A 139 -12.18 2.04 -1.01
C TYR A 139 -11.51 3.11 -1.87
N ILE A 140 -10.81 2.72 -2.92
CA ILE A 140 -10.08 3.63 -3.78
C ILE A 140 -11.05 4.52 -4.57
N ASN A 141 -10.84 5.84 -4.50
CA ASN A 141 -11.61 6.79 -5.29
C ASN A 141 -11.23 6.70 -6.76
N LYS A 142 -12.05 6.04 -7.55
CA LYS A 142 -11.83 5.81 -8.98
C LYS A 142 -11.97 7.08 -9.83
N ASN A 143 -12.62 8.11 -9.28
CA ASN A 143 -12.85 9.36 -9.98
C ASN A 143 -11.77 10.41 -9.72
N MET A 144 -10.77 10.09 -8.90
CA MET A 144 -9.68 11.01 -8.63
C MET A 144 -8.85 11.22 -9.89
N SER A 145 -8.68 12.49 -10.30
CA SER A 145 -7.86 12.84 -11.45
C SER A 145 -6.38 12.72 -11.12
N ALA A 146 -5.54 12.65 -12.17
CA ALA A 146 -4.09 12.67 -11.99
C ALA A 146 -3.62 13.94 -11.28
N GLU A 147 -4.25 15.08 -11.58
CA GLU A 147 -3.94 16.37 -10.98
C GLU A 147 -4.27 16.37 -9.47
N GLU A 148 -5.45 15.87 -9.11
CA GLU A 148 -5.84 15.74 -7.70
C GLU A 148 -4.88 14.84 -6.94
N PHE A 149 -4.46 13.72 -7.53
CA PHE A 149 -3.49 12.81 -6.94
C PHE A 149 -2.15 13.51 -6.71
N GLU A 150 -1.63 14.23 -7.71
CA GLU A 150 -0.38 14.99 -7.59
C GLU A 150 -0.47 16.07 -6.50
N ASP A 151 -1.61 16.73 -6.37
CA ASP A 151 -1.82 17.75 -5.34
C ASP A 151 -1.74 17.13 -3.95
N ILE A 152 -2.31 15.95 -3.76
CA ILE A 152 -2.25 15.23 -2.48
C ILE A 152 -0.80 14.87 -2.16
N ILE A 153 -0.07 14.32 -3.12
CA ILE A 153 1.34 13.92 -2.95
C ILE A 153 2.21 15.15 -2.61
N SER A 154 2.04 16.24 -3.34
CA SER A 154 2.81 17.47 -3.11
C SER A 154 2.51 18.07 -1.74
N SER A 155 1.24 18.09 -1.35
CA SER A 155 0.81 18.60 -0.05
C SER A 155 1.39 17.76 1.09
N ALA A 156 1.40 16.45 0.95
CA ALA A 156 1.97 15.53 1.92
C ALA A 156 3.47 15.75 2.09
N ARG A 157 4.18 15.98 0.98
CA ARG A 157 5.62 16.24 0.98
C ARG A 157 5.94 17.52 1.77
N GLU A 158 5.18 18.58 1.54
CA GLU A 158 5.35 19.85 2.26
C GLU A 158 5.09 19.68 3.76
N THR A 159 4.00 19.00 4.12
CA THR A 159 3.65 18.74 5.51
C THR A 159 4.75 17.95 6.23
N THR A 160 5.26 16.91 5.58
CA THR A 160 6.32 16.06 6.14
C THR A 160 7.61 16.84 6.32
N TYR A 161 7.96 17.69 5.36
CA TYR A 161 9.16 18.52 5.44
C TYR A 161 9.07 19.53 6.59
N GLU A 162 7.92 20.17 6.75
CA GLU A 162 7.70 21.15 7.82
C GLU A 162 7.71 20.51 9.21
N ALA A 163 7.32 19.26 9.32
CA ALA A 163 7.28 18.54 10.59
C ALA A 163 8.68 18.20 11.12
N ASP A 164 9.66 18.18 10.25
CA ASP A 164 11.06 17.94 10.61
C ASP A 164 11.75 19.22 11.07
#